data_4c987aec95d73275ff4d66da86c1f552
#
_entry.id   4c987aec95d73275ff4d66da86c1f552
#
_cell.length_a   1.000
_cell.length_b   1.000
_cell.length_c   1.000
_cell.angle_alpha   90.00
_cell.angle_beta   90.00
_cell.angle_gamma   90.00
#
_symmetry.space_group_name_H-M   'P 1'
#
loop_
_entity.id
_entity.type
_entity.pdbx_description
1 polymer ?
#
loop_
_entity_poly.entity_id
_entity_poly.type
_entity_poly.pdbx_seq_one_letter_code
_entity_poly.pdbx_strand_id
1 'polypeptide(L)'
;ARVFERRTKAARALMVQHNGQPLEILLNKIHYVDIEGGRLHIALAKQGICLTRPYTYEWAVERLGRDPRFLECYHRILVNMDKIERMDKEAFVLTNGVELPISQRRRSCVRASYMQYLLNK
;
A
#
# COMPACT_ATOMS: atom_id res chain seq x y z
N ALA A 1 -3.30 -20.35 -19.62
CA ALA A 1 -2.63 -19.07 -19.85
C ALA A 1 -3.59 -17.91 -19.63
N ARG A 2 -4.75 -18.03 -20.19
CA ARG A 2 -5.75 -17.00 -20.05
C ARG A 2 -6.15 -16.79 -18.61
N VAL A 3 -6.20 -17.87 -17.87
CA VAL A 3 -6.61 -17.82 -16.49
C VAL A 3 -5.65 -16.95 -15.69
N PHE A 4 -4.36 -17.05 -15.98
CA PHE A 4 -3.37 -16.26 -15.26
C PHE A 4 -3.51 -14.78 -15.58
N GLU A 5 -3.80 -14.46 -16.82
CA GLU A 5 -3.99 -13.07 -17.19
C GLU A 5 -5.21 -12.49 -16.51
N ARG A 6 -6.22 -13.30 -16.29
CA ARG A 6 -7.41 -12.86 -15.60
C ARG A 6 -7.18 -12.65 -14.12
N ARG A 7 -6.14 -13.29 -13.59
CA ARG A 7 -5.76 -13.06 -12.21
C ARG A 7 -5.00 -11.76 -12.13
N THR A 8 -5.70 -10.71 -12.35
CA THR A 8 -5.15 -9.39 -12.45
C THR A 8 -4.65 -8.92 -11.10
N LYS A 9 -4.39 -7.63 -10.98
CA LYS A 9 -3.89 -7.06 -9.74
C LYS A 9 -4.81 -7.36 -8.56
N ALA A 10 -6.09 -7.61 -8.78
CA ALA A 10 -7.01 -7.91 -7.68
C ALA A 10 -6.64 -9.22 -6.99
N ALA A 11 -6.08 -10.18 -7.74
CA ALA A 11 -5.76 -11.49 -7.19
C ALA A 11 -4.32 -11.62 -6.73
N ARG A 12 -3.50 -10.59 -6.89
CA ARG A 12 -2.11 -10.66 -6.47
C ARG A 12 -2.02 -10.66 -4.95
N ALA A 13 -0.96 -11.26 -4.45
CA ALA A 13 -0.80 -11.45 -3.03
C ALA A 13 0.64 -11.27 -2.61
N LEU A 14 0.80 -10.93 -1.34
CA LEU A 14 2.09 -10.82 -0.69
C LEU A 14 2.22 -11.99 0.26
N MET A 15 3.30 -12.76 0.12
CA MET A 15 3.54 -13.92 0.98
C MET A 15 4.55 -13.58 2.04
N VAL A 16 4.20 -13.79 3.29
CA VAL A 16 5.07 -13.49 4.42
C VAL A 16 5.01 -14.62 5.44
N GLN A 17 5.94 -14.60 6.39
CA GLN A 17 5.92 -15.47 7.55
C GLN A 17 5.49 -14.61 8.75
N HIS A 18 4.47 -15.06 9.43
CA HIS A 18 3.95 -14.33 10.59
C HIS A 18 3.69 -15.33 11.71
N ASN A 19 4.34 -15.13 12.85
CA ASN A 19 4.24 -16.03 13.99
C ASN A 19 4.59 -17.47 13.60
N GLY A 20 5.59 -17.63 12.76
CA GLY A 20 6.05 -18.94 12.34
C GLY A 20 5.18 -19.63 11.31
N GLN A 21 4.18 -18.95 10.79
CA GLN A 21 3.26 -19.53 9.82
C GLN A 21 3.29 -18.71 8.53
N PRO A 22 3.20 -19.39 7.37
CA PRO A 22 3.06 -18.65 6.13
C PRO A 22 1.70 -17.95 6.10
N LEU A 23 1.71 -16.73 5.60
CA LEU A 23 0.50 -15.92 5.53
C LEU A 23 0.42 -15.28 4.16
N GLU A 24 -0.71 -15.43 3.50
CA GLU A 24 -0.96 -14.80 2.22
C GLU A 24 -1.84 -13.57 2.44
N ILE A 25 -1.36 -12.41 1.99
CA ILE A 25 -2.10 -11.17 2.14
C ILE A 25 -2.43 -10.69 0.74
N LEU A 26 -3.70 -10.69 0.37
CA LEU A 26 -4.11 -10.20 -0.93
C LEU A 26 -3.86 -8.70 -1.00
N LEU A 27 -3.29 -8.24 -2.11
CA LEU A 27 -2.92 -6.84 -2.24
C LEU A 27 -4.15 -5.93 -2.14
N ASN A 28 -5.30 -6.39 -2.62
CA ASN A 28 -6.52 -5.59 -2.55
C ASN A 28 -7.07 -5.46 -1.12
N LYS A 29 -6.46 -6.14 -0.15
CA LYS A 29 -6.84 -6.00 1.26
C LYS A 29 -5.93 -5.03 2.00
N ILE A 30 -4.81 -4.65 1.40
CA ILE A 30 -3.85 -3.77 2.04
C ILE A 30 -4.27 -2.32 1.83
N HIS A 31 -4.42 -1.58 2.92
CA HIS A 31 -4.73 -0.15 2.86
C HIS A 31 -3.46 0.66 2.70
N TYR A 32 -2.45 0.37 3.50
CA TYR A 32 -1.16 1.04 3.37
C TYR A 32 -0.10 0.25 4.13
N VAL A 33 1.15 0.61 3.91
CA VAL A 33 2.28 -0.01 4.57
C VAL A 33 3.16 1.11 5.11
N ASP A 34 3.58 1.00 6.36
CA ASP A 34 4.50 1.97 6.96
C ASP A 34 5.36 1.26 8.01
N ILE A 35 6.04 2.04 8.83
CA ILE A 35 6.87 1.52 9.92
C ILE A 35 6.22 1.92 11.23
N GLU A 36 6.02 0.96 12.10
CA GLU A 36 5.43 1.20 13.41
C GLU A 36 6.27 0.48 14.44
N GLY A 37 6.84 1.24 15.38
CA GLY A 37 7.67 0.65 16.41
C GLY A 37 8.88 -0.07 15.87
N GLY A 38 9.43 0.41 14.76
CA GLY A 38 10.60 -0.21 14.15
C GLY A 38 10.30 -1.45 13.33
N ARG A 39 9.03 -1.80 13.19
CA ARG A 39 8.61 -2.99 12.44
C ARG A 39 7.80 -2.59 11.22
N LEU A 40 7.81 -3.46 10.23
CA LEU A 40 6.99 -3.23 9.03
C LEU A 40 5.53 -3.46 9.40
N HIS A 41 4.72 -2.43 9.18
CA HIS A 41 3.30 -2.49 9.51
C HIS A 41 2.50 -2.52 8.21
N ILE A 42 1.69 -3.56 8.05
CA ILE A 42 0.81 -3.70 6.90
C ILE A 42 -0.61 -3.48 7.41
N ALA A 43 -1.20 -2.36 7.02
CA ALA A 43 -2.51 -1.96 7.52
C ALA A 43 -3.61 -2.58 6.66
N LEU A 44 -4.52 -3.27 7.31
CA LEU A 44 -5.69 -3.84 6.67
C LEU A 44 -6.91 -3.06 7.12
N ALA A 45 -8.11 -3.50 6.71
CA ALA A 45 -9.32 -2.71 6.92
C ALA A 45 -9.57 -2.37 8.39
N LYS A 46 -9.44 -3.33 9.27
CA LYS A 46 -9.76 -3.14 10.68
C LYS A 46 -8.55 -3.19 11.59
N GLN A 47 -7.56 -3.94 11.21
CA GLN A 47 -6.36 -4.07 12.01
C GLN A 47 -5.19 -4.28 11.09
N GLY A 48 -3.99 -4.21 11.63
CA GLY A 48 -2.79 -4.40 10.86
C GLY A 48 -1.97 -5.56 11.37
N ILE A 49 -0.91 -5.83 10.62
CA ILE A 49 0.04 -6.88 10.96
C ILE A 49 1.41 -6.23 11.02
N CYS A 50 2.16 -6.49 12.09
CA CYS A 50 3.53 -6.01 12.20
C CYS A 50 4.48 -7.17 12.00
N LEU A 51 5.45 -6.97 11.13
CA LEU A 51 6.42 -7.98 10.76
C LEU A 51 7.81 -7.56 11.17
N THR A 52 8.57 -8.50 11.72
CA THR A 52 9.96 -8.25 12.08
C THR A 52 10.87 -8.67 10.94
N ARG A 53 12.18 -8.55 11.14
CA ARG A 53 13.14 -8.96 10.13
C ARG A 53 12.82 -10.36 9.63
N PRO A 54 13.08 -10.65 8.36
CA PRO A 54 13.79 -9.81 7.40
C PRO A 54 12.92 -8.79 6.66
N TYR A 55 11.69 -8.59 7.07
CA TYR A 55 10.75 -7.74 6.36
C TYR A 55 11.00 -6.28 6.73
N THR A 56 11.44 -5.49 5.76
CA THR A 56 11.74 -4.07 5.91
C THR A 56 10.86 -3.28 4.98
N TYR A 57 10.86 -1.95 5.17
CA TYR A 57 10.13 -1.09 4.25
C TYR A 57 10.66 -1.23 2.83
N GLU A 58 11.98 -1.34 2.69
CA GLU A 58 12.60 -1.53 1.38
C GLU A 58 12.15 -2.83 0.73
N TRP A 59 11.99 -3.88 1.54
CA TRP A 59 11.46 -5.14 1.05
C TRP A 59 10.04 -4.94 0.51
N ALA A 60 9.21 -4.20 1.23
CA ALA A 60 7.83 -3.95 0.82
C ALA A 60 7.79 -3.14 -0.48
N VAL A 61 8.62 -2.12 -0.59
CA VAL A 61 8.68 -1.30 -1.81
C VAL A 61 9.07 -2.17 -3.00
N GLU A 62 10.03 -3.06 -2.80
CA GLU A 62 10.45 -3.93 -3.89
C GLU A 62 9.33 -4.84 -4.36
N ARG A 63 8.55 -5.35 -3.41
CA ARG A 63 7.46 -6.28 -3.73
C ARG A 63 6.23 -5.58 -4.26
N LEU A 64 5.89 -4.42 -3.71
CA LEU A 64 4.65 -3.73 -4.03
C LEU A 64 4.82 -2.59 -5.03
N GLY A 65 6.03 -2.07 -5.16
CA GLY A 65 6.25 -0.89 -6.00
C GLY A 65 6.00 -1.10 -7.47
N ARG A 66 5.97 -2.35 -7.90
CA ARG A 66 5.68 -2.66 -9.30
C ARG A 66 4.19 -2.71 -9.58
N ASP A 67 3.38 -2.74 -8.54
CA ASP A 67 1.94 -2.76 -8.70
C ASP A 67 1.47 -1.31 -8.80
N PRO A 68 0.73 -0.95 -9.85
CA PRO A 68 0.36 0.45 -10.09
C PRO A 68 -0.52 1.06 -9.01
N ARG A 69 -1.15 0.24 -8.17
CA ARG A 69 -2.04 0.79 -7.14
C ARG A 69 -1.29 1.34 -5.93
N PHE A 70 0.02 1.05 -5.78
CA PHE A 70 0.77 1.50 -4.61
C PHE A 70 1.62 2.72 -4.92
N LEU A 71 1.59 3.70 -4.03
CA LEU A 71 2.28 4.97 -4.19
C LEU A 71 2.87 5.40 -2.85
N GLU A 72 4.14 5.80 -2.86
CA GLU A 72 4.72 6.36 -1.65
C GLU A 72 4.29 7.82 -1.54
N CYS A 73 3.33 8.07 -0.65
CA CYS A 73 2.76 9.41 -0.51
C CYS A 73 3.53 10.26 0.51
N TYR A 74 4.31 9.62 1.36
CA TYR A 74 5.09 10.30 2.39
C TYR A 74 6.27 9.40 2.70
N HIS A 75 7.28 9.94 3.37
CA HIS A 75 8.45 9.14 3.72
C HIS A 75 8.02 7.87 4.45
N ARG A 76 8.37 6.74 3.87
CA ARG A 76 8.07 5.40 4.41
C ARG A 76 6.59 5.15 4.66
N ILE A 77 5.74 5.71 3.79
CA ILE A 77 4.32 5.37 3.77
C ILE A 77 3.92 5.06 2.34
N LEU A 78 3.52 3.81 2.12
CA LEU A 78 3.15 3.31 0.80
C LEU A 78 1.65 3.05 0.82
N VAL A 79 0.88 3.86 0.10
CA VAL A 79 -0.57 3.79 0.13
C VAL A 79 -1.11 3.01 -1.06
N ASN A 80 -2.16 2.23 -0.81
CA ASN A 80 -2.92 1.60 -1.88
C ASN A 80 -3.93 2.63 -2.37
N MET A 81 -3.74 3.10 -3.61
CA MET A 81 -4.59 4.17 -4.13
C MET A 81 -6.04 3.75 -4.32
N ASP A 82 -6.31 2.44 -4.43
CA ASP A 82 -7.69 1.96 -4.49
C ASP A 82 -8.44 2.19 -3.18
N LYS A 83 -7.71 2.42 -2.09
CA LYS A 83 -8.33 2.62 -0.77
C LYS A 83 -8.50 4.09 -0.41
N ILE A 84 -8.10 4.99 -1.29
CA ILE A 84 -8.24 6.43 -1.05
C ILE A 84 -9.68 6.82 -1.33
N GLU A 85 -10.34 7.37 -0.32
CA GLU A 85 -11.69 7.88 -0.48
C GLU A 85 -11.66 9.28 -1.06
N ARG A 86 -10.75 10.13 -0.55
CA ARG A 86 -10.61 11.48 -1.07
C ARG A 86 -9.22 12.01 -0.77
N MET A 87 -8.83 13.01 -1.52
CA MET A 87 -7.56 13.68 -1.36
C MET A 87 -7.80 15.09 -0.86
N ASP A 88 -7.32 15.37 0.35
CA ASP A 88 -7.31 16.72 0.87
C ASP A 88 -6.02 17.40 0.48
N LYS A 89 -5.88 18.66 0.89
CA LYS A 89 -4.71 19.43 0.52
C LYS A 89 -3.41 18.78 1.01
N GLU A 90 -3.42 18.22 2.20
CA GLU A 90 -2.20 17.71 2.82
C GLU A 90 -2.27 16.23 3.17
N ALA A 91 -3.35 15.56 2.83
CA ALA A 91 -3.53 14.17 3.24
C ALA A 91 -4.43 13.42 2.29
N PHE A 92 -4.22 12.11 2.25
CA PHE A 92 -5.18 11.18 1.67
C PHE A 92 -6.04 10.64 2.80
N VAL A 93 -7.35 10.65 2.60
CA VAL A 93 -8.28 10.05 3.55
C VAL A 93 -8.73 8.72 2.98
N LEU A 94 -8.50 7.64 3.72
CA LEU A 94 -8.80 6.31 3.25
C LEU A 94 -10.23 5.91 3.59
N THR A 95 -10.69 4.84 2.94
CA THR A 95 -12.07 4.38 3.12
C THR A 95 -12.37 3.94 4.54
N ASN A 96 -11.35 3.61 5.33
CA ASN A 96 -11.54 3.24 6.73
C ASN A 96 -11.36 4.44 7.67
N GLY A 97 -11.23 5.65 7.13
CA GLY A 97 -11.14 6.85 7.94
C GLY A 97 -9.72 7.27 8.31
N VAL A 98 -8.74 6.45 8.01
CA VAL A 98 -7.35 6.79 8.32
C VAL A 98 -6.88 7.91 7.39
N GLU A 99 -6.13 8.87 7.94
CA GLU A 99 -5.55 9.95 7.15
C GLU A 99 -4.05 9.72 7.04
N LEU A 100 -3.55 9.75 5.81
CA LEU A 100 -2.13 9.61 5.56
C LEU A 100 -1.59 10.93 5.03
N PRO A 101 -0.46 11.42 5.55
CA PRO A 101 0.09 12.69 5.08
C PRO A 101 0.63 12.58 3.67
N ILE A 102 0.63 13.70 2.97
CA ILE A 102 1.24 13.80 1.64
C ILE A 102 2.51 14.61 1.80
N SER A 103 3.59 14.13 1.20
CA SER A 103 4.89 14.80 1.25
C SER A 103 4.75 16.22 0.69
N GLN A 104 5.15 17.22 1.49
CA GLN A 104 5.11 18.60 1.02
C GLN A 104 6.09 18.81 -0.14
N ARG A 105 7.26 18.20 -0.04
CA ARG A 105 8.28 18.35 -1.09
C ARG A 105 7.87 17.72 -2.40
N ARG A 106 7.10 16.64 -2.33
CA ARG A 106 6.69 15.91 -3.54
C ARG A 106 5.20 16.00 -3.78
N ARG A 107 4.55 17.00 -3.21
CA ARG A 107 3.09 17.10 -3.31
C ARG A 107 2.60 17.07 -4.75
N SER A 108 3.23 17.83 -5.62
CA SER A 108 2.81 17.88 -7.03
C SER A 108 2.94 16.51 -7.69
N CYS A 109 4.05 15.82 -7.43
CA CYS A 109 4.26 14.49 -7.99
C CYS A 109 3.26 13.49 -7.45
N VAL A 110 3.02 13.53 -6.14
CA VAL A 110 2.10 12.60 -5.50
C VAL A 110 0.69 12.79 -6.04
N ARG A 111 0.26 14.06 -6.12
CA ARG A 111 -1.08 14.36 -6.63
C ARG A 111 -1.22 13.94 -8.09
N ALA A 112 -0.19 14.23 -8.89
CA ALA A 112 -0.21 13.85 -10.31
C ALA A 112 -0.28 12.34 -10.47
N SER A 113 0.47 11.60 -9.66
CA SER A 113 0.44 10.14 -9.71
C SER A 113 -0.94 9.60 -9.37
N TYR A 114 -1.58 10.16 -8.36
CA TYR A 114 -2.91 9.72 -7.97
C TYR A 114 -3.94 10.05 -9.07
N MET A 115 -3.88 11.26 -9.62
CA MET A 115 -4.81 11.62 -10.69
C MET A 115 -4.60 10.73 -11.91
N GLN A 116 -3.36 10.43 -12.23
CA GLN A 116 -3.05 9.54 -13.36
C GLN A 116 -3.63 8.15 -13.10
N TYR A 117 -3.51 7.67 -11.88
CA TYR A 117 -4.05 6.37 -11.51
C TYR A 117 -5.57 6.35 -11.71
N LEU A 118 -6.25 7.41 -11.27
CA LEU A 118 -7.69 7.49 -11.42
C LEU A 118 -8.12 7.49 -12.89
N LEU A 119 -7.34 8.16 -13.73
CA LEU A 119 -7.65 8.22 -15.15
C LEU A 119 -7.44 6.88 -15.85
N ASN A 120 -6.57 6.05 -15.33
CA ASN A 120 -6.22 4.77 -15.94
C ASN A 120 -6.93 3.58 -15.33
N LYS A 121 -7.85 3.83 -14.42
CA LYS A 121 -8.59 2.73 -13.81
C LYS A 121 -9.55 2.08 -14.77
#